data_462d7f7cd43e740ccd259b92d5b48e0b
#
_entry.id   462d7f7cd43e740ccd259b92d5b48e0b
#
_cell.length_a   1.000
_cell.length_b   1.000
_cell.length_c   1.000
_cell.angle_alpha   90.00
_cell.angle_beta   90.00
_cell.angle_gamma   90.00
#
_symmetry.space_group_name_H-M   'P 1'
#
loop_
_entity.id
_entity.type
_entity.pdbx_description
1 polymer ?
#
loop_
_entity_poly.entity_id
_entity_poly.type
_entity_poly.pdbx_seq_one_letter_code
_entity_poly.pdbx_strand_id
1 'polypeptide(L)'
;MNHTTLEKIISETQSSPYIKWNDESLADLIRNDNVYNVFIFNKDGNHGYFSLLHNLTSNIEGTIVELGNREGLGILSIYDSLSENSELYSLDIVDDVRFVNDKIKSDPRVHILNDFDALDSHTVSKTFKKKSIS
;
A
#
# COMPACT_ATOMS: atom_id res chain seq x y z
N MET A 1 6.70 13.05 7.41
CA MET A 1 8.04 12.39 7.33
C MET A 1 9.06 13.38 6.84
N ASN A 2 10.19 13.52 7.49
CA ASN A 2 11.24 14.42 7.03
C ASN A 2 12.15 13.75 5.98
N HIS A 3 12.94 14.57 5.29
CA HIS A 3 13.81 14.13 4.20
C HIS A 3 14.89 13.12 4.65
N THR A 4 15.50 13.35 5.81
CA THR A 4 16.51 12.44 6.38
C THR A 4 15.93 11.05 6.69
N THR A 5 14.73 10.99 7.25
CA THR A 5 14.03 9.72 7.51
C THR A 5 13.72 8.99 6.21
N LEU A 6 13.25 9.70 5.19
CA LEU A 6 12.97 9.13 3.89
C LEU A 6 14.22 8.56 3.22
N GLU A 7 15.33 9.29 3.25
CA GLU A 7 16.62 8.81 2.71
C GLU A 7 17.09 7.54 3.41
N LYS A 8 16.96 7.49 4.74
CA LYS A 8 17.31 6.31 5.52
C LYS A 8 16.47 5.10 5.12
N ILE A 9 15.16 5.26 4.99
CA ILE A 9 14.25 4.18 4.58
C ILE A 9 14.61 3.67 3.18
N ILE A 10 14.87 4.57 2.23
CA ILE A 10 15.27 4.21 0.88
C ILE A 10 16.58 3.41 0.90
N SER A 11 17.58 3.88 1.63
CA SER A 11 18.88 3.22 1.75
C SER A 11 18.76 1.82 2.37
N GLU A 12 18.00 1.68 3.44
CA GLU A 12 17.75 0.39 4.09
C GLU A 12 17.00 -0.58 3.17
N THR A 13 16.03 -0.08 2.41
CA THR A 13 15.28 -0.89 1.44
C THR A 13 16.17 -1.37 0.30
N GLN A 14 17.07 -0.53 -0.20
CA GLN A 14 18.04 -0.90 -1.24
C GLN A 14 19.01 -1.99 -0.75
N SER A 15 19.40 -1.94 0.52
CA SER A 15 20.28 -2.94 1.13
C SER A 15 19.56 -4.25 1.41
N SER A 16 18.26 -4.23 1.68
CA SER A 16 17.46 -5.42 1.99
C SER A 16 16.05 -5.27 1.35
N PRO A 17 15.91 -5.63 0.07
CA PRO A 17 14.67 -5.40 -0.67
C PRO A 17 13.54 -6.39 -0.38
N TYR A 18 13.77 -7.35 0.51
CA TYR A 18 12.79 -8.38 0.84
C TYR A 18 11.83 -7.89 1.93
N ILE A 19 10.53 -8.11 1.73
CA ILE A 19 9.53 -7.79 2.74
C ILE A 19 9.62 -8.81 3.88
N LYS A 20 9.78 -8.31 5.08
CA LYS A 20 9.57 -9.10 6.30
C LYS A 20 8.11 -8.93 6.71
N TRP A 21 7.30 -9.89 6.33
CA TRP A 21 5.86 -9.85 6.59
C TRP A 21 5.56 -9.94 8.09
N ASN A 22 4.63 -9.13 8.54
CA ASN A 22 4.11 -9.15 9.91
C ASN A 22 2.94 -10.12 10.06
N ASP A 23 2.18 -10.33 9.00
CA ASP A 23 1.05 -11.25 8.94
C ASP A 23 1.42 -12.50 8.13
N GLU A 24 1.68 -13.62 8.82
CA GLU A 24 2.07 -14.88 8.19
C GLU A 24 0.99 -15.46 7.27
N SER A 25 -0.29 -15.25 7.59
CA SER A 25 -1.37 -15.71 6.72
C SER A 25 -1.40 -14.97 5.39
N LEU A 26 -1.08 -13.68 5.41
CA LEU A 26 -0.95 -12.87 4.21
C LEU A 26 0.29 -13.27 3.40
N ALA A 27 1.39 -13.53 4.08
CA ALA A 27 2.62 -14.02 3.45
C ALA A 27 2.40 -15.35 2.73
N ASP A 28 1.69 -16.27 3.37
CA ASP A 28 1.35 -17.57 2.77
C ASP A 28 0.45 -17.43 1.54
N LEU A 29 -0.54 -16.55 1.61
CA LEU A 29 -1.41 -16.26 0.48
C LEU A 29 -0.60 -15.77 -0.74
N ILE A 30 0.31 -14.84 -0.51
CA ILE A 30 1.16 -14.27 -1.55
C ILE A 30 2.08 -15.34 -2.16
N ARG A 31 2.68 -16.20 -1.35
CA ARG A 31 3.54 -17.28 -1.82
C ARG A 31 2.77 -18.30 -2.66
N ASN A 32 1.58 -18.69 -2.19
CA ASN A 32 0.75 -19.71 -2.85
C ASN A 32 0.21 -19.24 -4.21
N ASP A 33 -0.06 -17.95 -4.35
CA ASP A 33 -0.61 -17.39 -5.59
C ASP A 33 0.46 -17.02 -6.64
N ASN A 34 1.72 -17.40 -6.43
CA ASN A 34 2.85 -17.06 -7.32
C ASN A 34 3.08 -15.56 -7.56
N VAL A 35 2.52 -14.72 -6.72
CA VAL A 35 2.74 -13.26 -6.81
C VAL A 35 3.99 -12.80 -6.06
N TYR A 36 4.61 -13.69 -5.31
CA TYR A 36 5.79 -13.39 -4.50
C TYR A 36 6.94 -12.79 -5.31
N ASN A 37 7.19 -13.32 -6.49
CA ASN A 37 8.23 -12.81 -7.37
C ASN A 37 7.94 -11.39 -7.88
N VAL A 38 6.67 -11.04 -8.02
CA VAL A 38 6.28 -9.67 -8.41
C VAL A 38 6.60 -8.68 -7.31
N PHE A 39 6.42 -9.08 -6.04
CA PHE A 39 6.77 -8.23 -4.91
C PHE A 39 8.27 -7.97 -4.77
N ILE A 40 9.08 -8.99 -5.06
CA ILE A 40 10.52 -8.95 -4.79
C ILE A 40 11.31 -8.64 -6.06
N PHE A 41 10.91 -9.23 -7.17
CA PHE A 41 11.61 -9.11 -8.45
C PHE A 41 10.67 -8.55 -9.51
N ASN A 42 10.51 -7.25 -9.54
CA ASN A 42 9.86 -6.62 -10.67
C ASN A 42 10.78 -6.76 -11.91
N LYS A 43 10.25 -7.35 -12.98
CA LYS A 43 10.98 -7.61 -14.25
C LYS A 43 11.59 -6.33 -14.86
N ASP A 44 11.08 -5.17 -14.52
CA ASP A 44 11.52 -3.87 -15.04
C ASP A 44 12.61 -3.21 -14.19
N GLY A 45 13.24 -3.94 -13.29
CA GLY A 45 14.35 -3.45 -12.48
C GLY A 45 13.97 -2.60 -11.27
N ASN A 46 12.68 -2.46 -10.97
CA ASN A 46 12.18 -1.75 -9.77
C ASN A 46 12.20 -2.66 -8.54
N HIS A 47 13.34 -3.29 -8.31
CA HIS A 47 13.53 -4.14 -7.12
C HIS A 47 13.22 -3.34 -5.85
N GLY A 48 12.37 -3.89 -5.03
CA GLY A 48 12.07 -3.30 -3.73
C GLY A 48 10.99 -2.22 -3.74
N TYR A 49 10.28 -1.99 -4.85
CA TYR A 49 9.17 -1.02 -4.87
C TYR A 49 8.12 -1.33 -3.79
N PHE A 50 7.64 -2.55 -3.74
CA PHE A 50 6.67 -2.96 -2.73
C PHE A 50 7.29 -3.01 -1.33
N SER A 51 8.56 -3.38 -1.21
CA SER A 51 9.30 -3.30 0.06
C SER A 51 9.44 -1.87 0.54
N LEU A 52 9.65 -0.92 -0.37
CA LEU A 52 9.68 0.50 -0.04
C LEU A 52 8.33 0.98 0.48
N LEU A 53 7.23 0.62 -0.17
CA LEU A 53 5.88 0.95 0.31
C LEU A 53 5.63 0.39 1.71
N HIS A 54 5.99 -0.87 1.93
CA HIS A 54 5.88 -1.53 3.23
C HIS A 54 6.67 -0.78 4.32
N ASN A 55 7.94 -0.46 4.04
CA ASN A 55 8.80 0.23 4.99
C ASN A 55 8.37 1.67 5.24
N LEU A 56 7.89 2.37 4.23
CA LEU A 56 7.34 3.72 4.39
C LEU A 56 6.10 3.69 5.29
N THR A 57 5.19 2.77 5.06
CA THR A 57 3.95 2.64 5.84
C THR A 57 4.22 2.35 7.30
N SER A 58 5.22 1.52 7.62
CA SER A 58 5.58 1.23 9.01
C SER A 58 6.14 2.43 9.77
N ASN A 59 6.50 3.50 9.08
CA ASN A 59 7.04 4.74 9.66
C ASN A 59 6.06 5.92 9.62
N ILE A 60 4.82 5.70 9.20
CA ILE A 60 3.81 6.76 9.01
C ILE A 60 2.62 6.50 9.92
N GLU A 61 2.16 7.55 10.59
CA GLU A 61 0.83 7.60 11.20
C GLU A 61 -0.01 8.68 10.51
N GLY A 62 -1.28 8.37 10.26
CA GLY A 62 -2.22 9.26 9.62
C GLY A 62 -2.89 8.65 8.40
N THR A 63 -3.31 9.48 7.48
CA THR A 63 -3.99 9.04 6.26
C THR A 63 -2.99 8.80 5.14
N ILE A 64 -3.02 7.59 4.59
CA ILE A 64 -2.24 7.17 3.44
C ILE A 64 -3.17 7.07 2.24
N VAL A 65 -2.78 7.66 1.14
CA VAL A 65 -3.53 7.62 -0.12
C VAL A 65 -2.70 6.94 -1.19
N GLU A 66 -3.24 5.87 -1.77
CA GLU A 66 -2.67 5.18 -2.92
C GLU A 66 -3.49 5.52 -4.17
N LEU A 67 -2.83 6.04 -5.19
CA LEU A 67 -3.44 6.32 -6.49
C LEU A 67 -3.08 5.20 -7.48
N GLY A 68 -4.09 4.46 -7.93
CA GLY A 68 -3.90 3.32 -8.82
C GLY A 68 -3.58 2.03 -8.05
N ASN A 69 -4.60 1.30 -7.66
CA ASN A 69 -4.45 0.05 -6.91
C ASN A 69 -4.42 -1.19 -7.81
N ARG A 70 -4.97 -1.10 -9.00
CA ARG A 70 -5.07 -2.21 -9.96
C ARG A 70 -5.47 -3.53 -9.29
N GLU A 71 -4.58 -4.53 -9.32
CA GLU A 71 -4.82 -5.86 -8.79
C GLU A 71 -4.74 -5.95 -7.26
N GLY A 72 -4.23 -4.90 -6.60
CA GLY A 72 -4.18 -4.80 -5.14
C GLY A 72 -2.83 -5.15 -4.51
N LEU A 73 -1.76 -5.31 -5.29
CA LEU A 73 -0.44 -5.67 -4.75
C LEU A 73 0.12 -4.59 -3.82
N GLY A 74 -0.05 -3.32 -4.19
CA GLY A 74 0.34 -2.20 -3.32
C GLY A 74 -0.44 -2.17 -2.02
N ILE A 75 -1.74 -2.48 -2.07
CA ILE A 75 -2.59 -2.60 -0.88
C ILE A 75 -2.04 -3.65 0.08
N LEU A 76 -1.65 -4.81 -0.41
CA LEU A 76 -1.08 -5.88 0.42
C LEU A 76 0.17 -5.43 1.16
N SER A 77 1.08 -4.74 0.45
CA SER A 77 2.32 -4.22 1.04
C SER A 77 2.06 -3.18 2.12
N ILE A 78 1.14 -2.26 1.87
CA ILE A 78 0.77 -1.19 2.81
C ILE A 78 0.03 -1.76 4.01
N TYR A 79 -0.92 -2.65 3.76
CA TYR A 79 -1.76 -3.24 4.81
C TYR A 79 -0.94 -3.97 5.87
N ASP A 80 0.04 -4.77 5.46
CA ASP A 80 0.85 -5.57 6.38
C ASP A 80 1.59 -4.71 7.42
N SER A 81 1.91 -3.47 7.08
CA SER A 81 2.64 -2.54 7.95
C SER A 81 1.79 -1.36 8.43
N LEU A 82 0.48 -1.38 8.15
CA LEU A 82 -0.42 -0.29 8.51
C LEU A 82 -0.57 -0.19 10.03
N SER A 83 -0.27 0.98 10.59
CA SER A 83 -0.45 1.28 12.01
C SER A 83 -1.93 1.23 12.42
N GLU A 84 -2.19 0.87 13.67
CA GLU A 84 -3.54 0.93 14.25
C GLU A 84 -4.17 2.32 14.17
N ASN A 85 -3.35 3.37 14.16
CA ASN A 85 -3.78 4.76 14.11
C ASN A 85 -3.77 5.34 12.69
N SER A 86 -3.56 4.50 11.68
CA SER A 86 -3.50 4.92 10.29
C SER A 86 -4.70 4.42 9.49
N GLU A 87 -5.04 5.15 8.43
CA GLU A 87 -6.06 4.75 7.47
C GLU A 87 -5.45 4.72 6.07
N LEU A 88 -5.85 3.73 5.28
CA LEU A 88 -5.51 3.63 3.87
C LEU A 88 -6.72 3.94 3.01
N TYR A 89 -6.56 4.90 2.11
CA TYR A 89 -7.48 5.16 1.00
C TYR A 89 -6.80 4.72 -0.30
N SER A 90 -7.29 3.66 -0.88
CA SER A 90 -6.76 3.12 -2.14
C SER A 90 -7.76 3.38 -3.26
N LEU A 91 -7.33 4.11 -4.27
CA LEU A 91 -8.17 4.66 -5.31
C LEU A 91 -7.79 4.12 -6.67
N ASP A 92 -8.78 3.74 -7.47
CA ASP A 92 -8.59 3.44 -8.88
C ASP A 92 -9.85 3.79 -9.67
N ILE A 93 -9.67 4.06 -10.95
CA ILE A 93 -10.80 4.27 -11.87
C ILE A 93 -11.41 2.93 -12.31
N VAL A 94 -10.66 1.85 -12.18
CA VAL A 94 -11.08 0.48 -12.55
C VAL A 94 -11.17 -0.39 -11.30
N ASP A 95 -12.17 -1.24 -11.22
CA ASP A 95 -12.34 -2.21 -10.14
C ASP A 95 -11.71 -3.55 -10.52
N ASP A 96 -10.46 -3.79 -10.12
CA ASP A 96 -9.71 -5.02 -10.42
C ASP A 96 -8.83 -5.48 -9.24
N VAL A 97 -9.30 -5.32 -8.00
CA VAL A 97 -8.51 -5.67 -6.80
C VAL A 97 -8.63 -7.16 -6.44
N ARG A 98 -8.23 -8.03 -7.36
CA ARG A 98 -8.38 -9.50 -7.23
C ARG A 98 -7.56 -10.14 -6.11
N PHE A 99 -6.46 -9.52 -5.68
CA PHE A 99 -5.59 -10.07 -4.64
C PHE A 99 -5.93 -9.58 -3.23
N VAL A 100 -6.95 -8.75 -3.09
CA VAL A 100 -7.40 -8.25 -1.79
C VAL A 100 -8.49 -9.15 -1.24
N ASN A 101 -8.24 -9.78 -0.09
CA ASN A 101 -9.18 -10.69 0.55
C ASN A 101 -10.21 -9.95 1.42
N ASP A 102 -11.19 -10.71 1.93
CA ASP A 102 -12.26 -10.15 2.75
C ASP A 102 -11.77 -9.58 4.09
N LYS A 103 -10.70 -10.12 4.66
CA LYS A 103 -10.07 -9.59 5.87
C LYS A 103 -9.65 -8.15 5.67
N ILE A 104 -8.99 -7.85 4.56
CA ILE A 104 -8.52 -6.50 4.24
C ILE A 104 -9.69 -5.59 3.89
N LYS A 105 -10.61 -6.07 3.05
CA LYS A 105 -11.79 -5.30 2.63
C LYS A 105 -12.70 -4.92 3.80
N SER A 106 -12.76 -5.74 4.84
CA SER A 106 -13.59 -5.50 6.02
C SER A 106 -12.88 -4.73 7.14
N ASP A 107 -11.58 -4.48 7.03
CA ASP A 107 -10.84 -3.70 8.02
C ASP A 107 -11.31 -2.23 7.97
N PRO A 108 -11.77 -1.66 9.10
CA PRO A 108 -12.28 -0.29 9.12
C PRO A 108 -11.24 0.78 8.80
N ARG A 109 -9.95 0.44 8.82
CA ARG A 109 -8.86 1.35 8.43
C ARG A 109 -8.64 1.39 6.91
N VAL A 110 -9.27 0.49 6.16
CA VAL A 110 -9.03 0.34 4.71
C VAL A 110 -10.27 0.79 3.94
N HIS A 111 -10.07 1.73 3.03
CA HIS A 111 -11.09 2.27 2.16
C HIS A 111 -10.66 2.08 0.70
N ILE A 112 -11.24 1.10 0.03
CA ILE A 112 -10.98 0.84 -1.39
C ILE A 112 -12.08 1.51 -2.20
N LEU A 113 -11.71 2.57 -2.93
CA LEU A 113 -12.61 3.39 -3.71
C LEU A 113 -12.30 3.19 -5.19
N ASN A 114 -12.93 2.19 -5.78
CA ASN A 114 -12.84 1.93 -7.21
C ASN A 114 -13.97 2.68 -7.95
N ASP A 115 -13.83 2.88 -9.24
CA ASP A 115 -14.63 3.82 -10.01
C ASP A 115 -14.51 5.28 -9.51
N PHE A 116 -13.36 5.59 -8.91
CA PHE A 116 -13.05 6.91 -8.36
C PHE A 116 -12.10 7.65 -9.28
N ASP A 117 -12.52 8.80 -9.78
CA ASP A 117 -11.67 9.68 -10.59
C ASP A 117 -10.93 10.69 -9.69
N ALA A 118 -9.63 10.45 -9.49
CA ALA A 118 -8.78 11.33 -8.69
C ALA A 118 -8.53 12.71 -9.36
N LEU A 119 -8.87 12.86 -10.63
CA LEU A 119 -8.82 14.15 -11.35
C LEU A 119 -10.08 14.99 -11.14
N ASP A 120 -11.14 14.42 -10.63
CA ASP A 120 -12.35 15.15 -10.27
C ASP A 120 -12.16 15.85 -8.92
N SER A 121 -11.87 17.14 -8.95
CA SER A 121 -11.59 17.93 -7.75
C SER A 121 -12.74 17.99 -6.76
N HIS A 122 -13.99 17.94 -7.23
CA HIS A 122 -15.17 17.92 -6.35
C HIS A 122 -15.25 16.61 -5.55
N THR A 123 -15.07 15.48 -6.22
CA THR A 123 -15.07 14.15 -5.59
C THR A 123 -13.93 14.03 -4.59
N VAL A 124 -12.73 14.47 -4.95
CA VAL A 124 -11.56 14.46 -4.06
C VAL A 124 -11.81 15.33 -2.82
N SER A 125 -12.28 16.55 -3.02
CA SER A 125 -12.58 17.49 -1.93
C SER A 125 -13.64 16.94 -0.97
N LYS A 126 -14.70 16.34 -1.48
CA LYS A 126 -15.77 15.73 -0.68
C LYS A 126 -15.26 14.54 0.13
N THR A 127 -14.42 13.69 -0.46
CA THR A 127 -13.91 12.46 0.16
C THR A 127 -12.88 12.76 1.25
N PHE A 128 -11.98 13.71 1.03
CA PHE A 128 -10.85 13.98 1.92
C PHE A 128 -10.99 15.27 2.73
N LYS A 129 -12.16 15.88 2.74
CA LYS A 129 -12.42 17.09 3.51
C LYS A 129 -12.13 16.83 5.00
N LYS A 130 -11.32 17.73 5.61
CA LYS A 130 -10.90 17.66 7.02
C LYS A 130 -10.02 16.47 7.39
N LYS A 131 -9.41 15.77 6.41
CA LYS A 131 -8.45 14.72 6.68
C LYS A 131 -7.02 15.23 6.57
N SER A 132 -6.16 14.75 7.49
CA SER A 132 -4.73 14.96 7.41
C SER A 132 -4.10 13.80 6.62
N ILE A 133 -3.35 14.12 5.57
CA ILE A 133 -2.71 13.13 4.68
C ILE A 133 -1.20 13.18 4.91
N SER A 134 -0.62 12.01 5.16
CA SER A 134 0.82 11.84 5.41
C SER A 134 1.59 11.43 4.16
#